data_424f78fc6e3504464648549b408502a2
#
_entry.id   424f78fc6e3504464648549b408502a2
#
_cell.length_a   1.000
_cell.length_b   1.000
_cell.length_c   1.000
_cell.angle_alpha   90.00
_cell.angle_beta   90.00
_cell.angle_gamma   90.00
#
_symmetry.space_group_name_H-M   'P 1'
#
loop_
_entity.id
_entity.type
_entity.pdbx_description
1 polymer ?
#
loop_
_entity_poly.entity_id
_entity_poly.type
_entity_poly.pdbx_seq_one_letter_code
_entity_poly.pdbx_strand_id
1 'polypeptide(L)'
;MLGIEIIGTGHYVPGPPVTNDDLSRVMDTSDEWIFKRSGIRQRHYAPEGVGPSDLAVEASRRAIEAAHISPADIDYVVFATMTPEYVFPGSGALLAHKLGLKGVPALDIRQQCAAMLFGMQIIDGLIKSGAARTILFVGAEAHAGFMPWEDRKSVV
;
A
#
# COMPACT_ATOMS: atom_id res chain seq x y z
N MET A 1 8.25 -7.87 -28.09
CA MET A 1 8.23 -8.16 -26.63
C MET A 1 7.29 -7.16 -26.01
N LEU A 2 6.19 -7.61 -25.42
CA LEU A 2 5.30 -6.71 -24.66
C LEU A 2 6.06 -6.35 -23.37
N GLY A 3 6.24 -5.07 -23.11
CA GLY A 3 6.81 -4.55 -21.87
C GLY A 3 5.70 -4.09 -20.92
N ILE A 4 6.08 -3.81 -19.66
CA ILE A 4 5.21 -3.12 -18.70
C ILE A 4 5.39 -1.62 -18.90
N GLU A 5 4.28 -0.89 -18.89
CA GLU A 5 4.24 0.57 -18.83
C GLU A 5 3.49 0.99 -17.55
N ILE A 6 4.05 1.92 -16.80
CA ILE A 6 3.37 2.55 -15.67
C ILE A 6 2.65 3.78 -16.21
N ILE A 7 1.32 3.71 -16.32
CA ILE A 7 0.49 4.76 -16.91
C ILE A 7 -0.06 5.75 -15.88
N GLY A 8 -0.02 5.43 -14.61
CA GLY A 8 -0.46 6.33 -13.54
C GLY A 8 0.05 5.89 -12.18
N THR A 9 0.24 6.86 -11.29
CA THR A 9 0.65 6.62 -9.90
C THR A 9 -0.20 7.44 -8.95
N GLY A 10 -0.42 6.92 -7.74
CA GLY A 10 -1.14 7.60 -6.68
C GLY A 10 -0.63 7.19 -5.32
N HIS A 11 -0.76 8.08 -4.35
CA HIS A 11 -0.42 7.79 -2.96
C HIS A 11 -1.44 8.42 -2.01
N TYR A 12 -1.54 7.86 -0.83
CA TYR A 12 -2.36 8.40 0.25
C TYR A 12 -1.72 8.10 1.59
N VAL A 13 -1.75 9.08 2.49
CA VAL A 13 -1.39 8.94 3.90
C VAL A 13 -2.51 9.53 4.76
N PRO A 14 -2.92 8.87 5.86
CA PRO A 14 -4.05 9.31 6.68
C PRO A 14 -3.62 10.39 7.69
N GLY A 15 -4.57 11.24 8.06
CA GLY A 15 -4.45 12.16 9.20
C GLY A 15 -3.30 13.16 9.14
N PRO A 16 -3.04 13.87 10.25
CA PRO A 16 -1.93 14.79 10.35
C PRO A 16 -0.59 14.04 10.49
N PRO A 17 0.53 14.68 10.08
CA PRO A 17 1.85 14.11 10.30
C PRO A 17 2.20 14.07 11.80
N VAL A 18 2.84 13.00 12.22
CA VAL A 18 3.46 12.85 13.54
C VAL A 18 4.96 12.96 13.35
N THR A 19 5.58 13.97 13.97
CA THR A 19 7.00 14.29 13.84
C THR A 19 7.86 13.41 14.73
N ASN A 20 9.18 13.43 14.50
CA ASN A 20 10.15 12.79 15.39
C ASN A 20 10.12 13.41 16.80
N ASP A 21 9.90 14.74 16.89
CA ASP A 21 9.77 15.44 18.17
C ASP A 21 8.51 15.01 18.94
N ASP A 22 7.41 14.70 18.24
CA ASP A 22 6.23 14.15 18.89
C ASP A 22 6.52 12.76 19.48
N LEU A 23 7.26 11.90 18.77
CA LEU A 23 7.68 10.60 19.30
C LEU A 23 8.60 10.72 20.51
N SER A 24 9.49 11.74 20.55
CA SER A 24 10.39 11.96 21.69
C SER A 24 9.67 12.30 23.00
N ARG A 25 8.38 12.68 22.93
CA ARG A 25 7.54 12.90 24.12
C ARG A 25 6.99 11.63 24.74
N VAL A 26 6.96 10.54 23.98
CA VAL A 26 6.33 9.25 24.39
C VAL A 26 7.34 8.11 24.48
N MET A 27 8.54 8.28 23.96
CA MET A 27 9.61 7.27 24.04
C MET A 27 11.01 7.89 24.07
N ASP A 28 12.00 7.14 24.52
CA ASP A 28 13.41 7.56 24.56
C ASP A 28 14.02 7.57 23.15
N THR A 29 13.84 8.69 22.41
CA THR A 29 14.36 8.90 21.07
C THR A 29 14.60 10.39 20.80
N SER A 30 15.12 10.74 19.61
CA SER A 30 15.29 12.12 19.13
C SER A 30 15.20 12.19 17.61
N ASP A 31 14.92 13.39 17.06
CA ASP A 31 14.94 13.60 15.61
C ASP A 31 16.28 13.20 15.00
N GLU A 32 17.40 13.59 15.62
CA GLU A 32 18.74 13.23 15.17
C GLU A 32 18.92 11.71 15.11
N TRP A 33 18.49 10.98 16.17
CA TRP A 33 18.64 9.53 16.24
C TRP A 33 17.84 8.82 15.16
N ILE A 34 16.58 9.23 14.95
CA ILE A 34 15.67 8.66 13.94
C ILE A 34 16.18 8.98 12.53
N PHE A 35 16.43 10.27 12.26
CA PHE A 35 16.81 10.72 10.93
C PHE A 35 18.14 10.12 10.45
N LYS A 36 19.14 10.05 11.31
CA LYS A 36 20.46 9.47 10.97
C LYS A 36 20.36 8.00 10.55
N ARG A 37 19.37 7.25 11.07
CA ARG A 37 19.22 5.81 10.82
C ARG A 37 18.24 5.48 9.69
N SER A 38 17.20 6.28 9.53
CA SER A 38 16.10 5.96 8.63
C SER A 38 15.85 7.02 7.55
N GLY A 39 16.32 8.25 7.75
CA GLY A 39 15.96 9.40 6.91
C GLY A 39 14.53 9.90 7.13
N ILE A 40 13.77 9.30 8.08
CA ILE A 40 12.37 9.64 8.34
C ILE A 40 12.29 10.88 9.21
N ARG A 41 11.48 11.86 8.80
CA ARG A 41 11.18 13.06 9.57
C ARG A 41 9.80 13.04 10.20
N GLN A 42 8.86 12.36 9.56
CA GLN A 42 7.47 12.25 10.00
C GLN A 42 6.85 10.94 9.51
N ARG A 43 5.76 10.53 10.14
CA ARG A 43 4.90 9.41 9.77
C ARG A 43 3.46 9.77 9.95
N HIS A 44 2.57 8.92 9.47
CA HIS A 44 1.14 9.05 9.63
C HIS A 44 0.58 7.76 10.24
N TYR A 45 -0.36 7.89 11.14
CA TYR A 45 -1.04 6.76 11.74
C TYR A 45 -2.46 6.66 11.21
N ALA A 46 -2.84 5.46 10.78
CA ALA A 46 -4.21 5.17 10.42
C ALA A 46 -5.11 5.30 11.67
N PRO A 47 -6.29 5.91 11.57
CA PRO A 47 -7.28 5.87 12.64
C PRO A 47 -7.67 4.43 12.99
N GLU A 48 -8.21 4.24 14.20
CA GLU A 48 -8.75 2.95 14.60
C GLU A 48 -9.82 2.47 13.62
N GLY A 49 -9.77 1.19 13.27
CA GLY A 49 -10.69 0.57 12.31
C GLY A 49 -10.38 0.83 10.83
N VAL A 50 -9.36 1.64 10.52
CA VAL A 50 -8.91 1.89 9.14
C VAL A 50 -7.80 0.91 8.78
N GLY A 51 -8.09 0.04 7.82
CA GLY A 51 -7.14 -0.96 7.33
C GLY A 51 -6.42 -0.56 6.04
N PRO A 52 -5.46 -1.40 5.58
CA PRO A 52 -4.70 -1.11 4.37
C PRO A 52 -5.57 -1.01 3.13
N SER A 53 -6.69 -1.74 3.00
CA SER A 53 -7.57 -1.58 1.85
C SER A 53 -8.32 -0.24 1.84
N ASP A 54 -8.59 0.36 3.01
CA ASP A 54 -9.19 1.71 3.10
C ASP A 54 -8.22 2.77 2.62
N LEU A 55 -6.95 2.70 3.06
CA LEU A 55 -5.88 3.58 2.62
C LEU A 55 -5.63 3.44 1.11
N ALA A 56 -5.69 2.20 0.62
CA ALA A 56 -5.49 1.85 -0.78
C ALA A 56 -6.56 2.44 -1.70
N VAL A 57 -7.81 2.61 -1.24
CA VAL A 57 -8.90 3.20 -2.05
C VAL A 57 -8.51 4.59 -2.54
N GLU A 58 -8.06 5.46 -1.65
CA GLU A 58 -7.71 6.83 -2.02
C GLU A 58 -6.46 6.90 -2.91
N ALA A 59 -5.44 6.09 -2.61
CA ALA A 59 -4.26 5.97 -3.46
C ALA A 59 -4.61 5.47 -4.86
N SER A 60 -5.48 4.46 -4.95
CA SER A 60 -5.93 3.87 -6.20
C SER A 60 -6.74 4.86 -7.05
N ARG A 61 -7.65 5.61 -6.44
CA ARG A 61 -8.42 6.65 -7.15
C ARG A 61 -7.51 7.68 -7.81
N ARG A 62 -6.48 8.13 -7.08
CA ARG A 62 -5.48 9.07 -7.61
C ARG A 62 -4.65 8.46 -8.74
N ALA A 63 -4.28 7.19 -8.63
CA ALA A 63 -3.55 6.48 -9.69
C ALA A 63 -4.40 6.34 -10.97
N ILE A 64 -5.67 5.98 -10.83
CA ILE A 64 -6.63 5.85 -11.93
C ILE A 64 -6.85 7.21 -12.62
N GLU A 65 -7.02 8.28 -11.84
CA GLU A 65 -7.13 9.64 -12.35
C GLU A 65 -5.87 10.08 -13.12
N ALA A 66 -4.69 9.83 -12.54
CA ALA A 66 -3.41 10.14 -13.18
C ALA A 66 -3.16 9.34 -14.46
N ALA A 67 -3.71 8.13 -14.54
CA ALA A 67 -3.66 7.30 -15.75
C ALA A 67 -4.66 7.74 -16.83
N HIS A 68 -5.59 8.64 -16.51
CA HIS A 68 -6.69 9.05 -17.40
C HIS A 68 -7.55 7.88 -17.91
N ILE A 69 -7.77 6.87 -17.07
CA ILE A 69 -8.61 5.70 -17.37
C ILE A 69 -9.85 5.66 -16.46
N SER A 70 -10.78 4.77 -16.79
CA SER A 70 -11.92 4.44 -15.93
C SER A 70 -11.58 3.28 -14.99
N PRO A 71 -12.17 3.20 -13.79
CA PRO A 71 -12.13 1.98 -12.98
C PRO A 71 -12.55 0.71 -13.73
N ALA A 72 -13.45 0.83 -14.71
CA ALA A 72 -13.90 -0.27 -15.54
C ALA A 72 -12.82 -0.82 -16.50
N ASP A 73 -11.74 -0.08 -16.73
CA ASP A 73 -10.62 -0.50 -17.57
C ASP A 73 -9.64 -1.40 -16.82
N ILE A 74 -9.77 -1.51 -15.48
CA ILE A 74 -8.94 -2.38 -14.65
C ILE A 74 -9.48 -3.80 -14.76
N ASP A 75 -8.63 -4.72 -15.17
CA ASP A 75 -8.97 -6.12 -15.34
C ASP A 75 -8.26 -7.07 -14.35
N TYR A 76 -7.37 -6.54 -13.53
CA TYR A 76 -6.70 -7.30 -12.46
C TYR A 76 -6.25 -6.39 -11.31
N VAL A 77 -6.28 -6.90 -10.07
CA VAL A 77 -5.72 -6.25 -8.89
C VAL A 77 -4.59 -7.11 -8.32
N VAL A 78 -3.42 -6.51 -8.09
CA VAL A 78 -2.34 -7.11 -7.30
C VAL A 78 -2.16 -6.26 -6.05
N PHE A 79 -2.38 -6.85 -4.87
CA PHE A 79 -2.31 -6.15 -3.61
C PHE A 79 -1.19 -6.70 -2.74
N ALA A 80 -0.27 -5.84 -2.33
CA ALA A 80 0.85 -6.17 -1.46
C ALA A 80 0.61 -5.62 -0.06
N THR A 81 0.52 -6.51 0.93
CA THR A 81 0.44 -6.13 2.34
C THR A 81 0.96 -7.23 3.26
N MET A 82 1.53 -6.85 4.38
CA MET A 82 1.82 -7.74 5.50
C MET A 82 0.86 -7.53 6.68
N THR A 83 -0.02 -6.53 6.58
CA THR A 83 -0.97 -6.13 7.63
C THR A 83 -2.42 -6.20 7.13
N PRO A 84 -2.87 -7.34 6.56
CA PRO A 84 -4.23 -7.43 6.02
C PRO A 84 -5.26 -7.24 7.15
N GLU A 85 -6.41 -6.67 6.82
CA GLU A 85 -7.53 -6.50 7.76
C GLU A 85 -8.07 -7.84 8.25
N TYR A 86 -8.09 -8.82 7.34
CA TYR A 86 -8.58 -10.17 7.59
C TYR A 86 -7.62 -11.20 7.00
N VAL A 87 -7.62 -12.38 7.59
CA VAL A 87 -6.97 -13.56 6.98
C VAL A 87 -7.71 -13.97 5.71
N PHE A 88 -9.04 -13.79 5.70
CA PHE A 88 -9.94 -14.05 4.58
C PHE A 88 -11.20 -13.17 4.72
N PRO A 89 -11.67 -12.51 3.63
CA PRO A 89 -11.06 -12.42 2.29
C PRO A 89 -9.78 -11.58 2.29
N GLY A 90 -8.95 -11.69 1.22
CA GLY A 90 -7.75 -10.88 1.05
C GLY A 90 -8.04 -9.40 0.81
N SER A 91 -7.06 -8.54 1.12
CA SER A 91 -7.17 -7.07 1.02
C SER A 91 -7.39 -6.60 -0.43
N GLY A 92 -6.86 -7.33 -1.42
CA GLY A 92 -7.12 -7.05 -2.84
C GLY A 92 -8.58 -7.22 -3.23
N ALA A 93 -9.25 -8.25 -2.70
CA ALA A 93 -10.69 -8.46 -2.92
C ALA A 93 -11.52 -7.35 -2.24
N LEU A 94 -11.11 -6.93 -1.02
CA LEU A 94 -11.75 -5.81 -0.32
C LEU A 94 -11.58 -4.50 -1.09
N LEU A 95 -10.37 -4.22 -1.60
CA LEU A 95 -10.11 -3.04 -2.43
C LEU A 95 -10.97 -3.05 -3.69
N ALA A 96 -11.02 -4.17 -4.42
CA ALA A 96 -11.84 -4.30 -5.62
C ALA A 96 -13.32 -4.00 -5.33
N HIS A 97 -13.85 -4.54 -4.21
CA HIS A 97 -15.21 -4.24 -3.75
C HIS A 97 -15.40 -2.74 -3.45
N LYS A 98 -14.50 -2.12 -2.67
CA LYS A 98 -14.57 -0.70 -2.28
C LYS A 98 -14.45 0.25 -3.47
N LEU A 99 -13.72 -0.14 -4.52
CA LEU A 99 -13.62 0.61 -5.78
C LEU A 99 -14.79 0.34 -6.74
N GLY A 100 -15.68 -0.61 -6.43
CA GLY A 100 -16.78 -0.98 -7.29
C GLY A 100 -16.38 -1.81 -8.53
N LEU A 101 -15.20 -2.42 -8.51
CA LEU A 101 -14.73 -3.30 -9.59
C LEU A 101 -15.51 -4.61 -9.57
N LYS A 102 -16.18 -4.93 -10.66
CA LYS A 102 -17.03 -6.14 -10.75
C LYS A 102 -16.34 -7.22 -11.56
N GLY A 103 -16.23 -8.41 -10.96
CA GLY A 103 -15.64 -9.57 -11.66
C GLY A 103 -14.14 -9.47 -11.91
N VAL A 104 -13.45 -8.55 -11.26
CA VAL A 104 -12.00 -8.35 -11.39
C VAL A 104 -11.29 -9.30 -10.42
N PRO A 105 -10.40 -10.18 -10.89
CA PRO A 105 -9.61 -11.04 -10.03
C PRO A 105 -8.62 -10.21 -9.21
N ALA A 106 -8.36 -10.65 -7.96
CA ALA A 106 -7.43 -10.02 -7.06
C ALA A 106 -6.44 -11.05 -6.50
N LEU A 107 -5.16 -10.70 -6.49
CA LEU A 107 -4.08 -11.49 -5.94
C LEU A 107 -3.40 -10.71 -4.82
N ASP A 108 -3.41 -11.26 -3.62
CA ASP A 108 -2.66 -10.72 -2.50
C ASP A 108 -1.26 -11.32 -2.47
N ILE A 109 -0.24 -10.48 -2.28
CA ILE A 109 1.15 -10.92 -2.12
C ILE A 109 1.72 -10.41 -0.80
N ARG A 110 2.60 -11.20 -0.19
CA ARG A 110 3.32 -10.84 1.03
C ARG A 110 4.81 -10.93 0.79
N GLN A 111 5.43 -9.79 0.48
CA GLN A 111 6.87 -9.68 0.21
C GLN A 111 7.51 -8.46 0.87
N GLN A 112 6.82 -7.90 1.86
CA GLN A 112 7.29 -6.77 2.66
C GLN A 112 7.88 -5.65 1.77
N CYS A 113 9.05 -5.13 2.13
CA CYS A 113 9.71 -4.03 1.40
C CYS A 113 10.12 -4.38 -0.05
N ALA A 114 10.20 -5.67 -0.40
CA ALA A 114 10.53 -6.12 -1.76
C ALA A 114 9.28 -6.33 -2.65
N ALA A 115 8.08 -6.08 -2.13
CA ALA A 115 6.82 -6.34 -2.82
C ALA A 115 6.72 -5.65 -4.20
N MET A 116 7.29 -4.44 -4.33
CA MET A 116 7.30 -3.75 -5.63
C MET A 116 8.01 -4.56 -6.71
N LEU A 117 9.18 -5.10 -6.41
CA LEU A 117 9.98 -5.85 -7.38
C LEU A 117 9.32 -7.19 -7.76
N PHE A 118 8.85 -7.93 -6.76
CA PHE A 118 8.14 -9.20 -7.00
C PHE A 118 6.79 -8.99 -7.65
N GLY A 119 6.06 -7.93 -7.25
CA GLY A 119 4.79 -7.56 -7.88
C GLY A 119 4.96 -7.23 -9.37
N MET A 120 5.99 -6.45 -9.74
CA MET A 120 6.28 -6.15 -11.15
C MET A 120 6.62 -7.40 -11.94
N GLN A 121 7.32 -8.39 -11.36
CA GLN A 121 7.59 -9.67 -12.01
C GLN A 121 6.30 -10.46 -12.25
N ILE A 122 5.39 -10.49 -11.29
CA ILE A 122 4.06 -11.11 -11.43
C ILE A 122 3.26 -10.42 -12.53
N ILE A 123 3.21 -9.08 -12.51
CA ILE A 123 2.50 -8.26 -13.49
C ILE A 123 3.03 -8.50 -14.91
N ASP A 124 4.35 -8.55 -15.09
CA ASP A 124 4.97 -8.88 -16.38
C ASP A 124 4.50 -10.25 -16.90
N GLY A 125 4.42 -11.23 -16.02
CA GLY A 125 3.89 -12.55 -16.35
C GLY A 125 2.41 -12.53 -16.75
N LEU A 126 1.58 -11.81 -16.03
CA LEU A 126 0.13 -11.67 -16.31
C LEU A 126 -0.11 -10.98 -17.66
N ILE A 127 0.63 -9.92 -17.95
CA ILE A 127 0.55 -9.21 -19.24
C ILE A 127 1.03 -10.06 -20.40
N LYS A 128 2.20 -10.69 -20.26
CA LYS A 128 2.78 -11.55 -21.32
C LYS A 128 1.95 -12.77 -21.64
N SER A 129 1.28 -13.34 -20.63
CA SER A 129 0.38 -14.49 -20.83
C SER A 129 -0.98 -14.07 -21.44
N GLY A 130 -1.28 -12.79 -21.52
CA GLY A 130 -2.58 -12.27 -21.94
C GLY A 130 -3.68 -12.43 -20.88
N ALA A 131 -3.32 -12.77 -19.63
CA ALA A 131 -4.27 -12.90 -18.52
C ALA A 131 -4.83 -11.54 -18.07
N ALA A 132 -4.08 -10.47 -18.26
CA ALA A 132 -4.48 -9.10 -17.94
C ALA A 132 -3.80 -8.10 -18.88
N ARG A 133 -4.39 -6.91 -19.02
CA ARG A 133 -3.85 -5.77 -19.81
C ARG A 133 -3.64 -4.53 -18.96
N THR A 134 -4.59 -4.23 -18.08
CA THR A 134 -4.57 -3.09 -17.18
C THR A 134 -4.64 -3.59 -15.74
N ILE A 135 -3.56 -3.45 -15.01
CA ILE A 135 -3.41 -4.00 -13.67
C ILE A 135 -3.26 -2.86 -12.67
N LEU A 136 -4.11 -2.86 -11.65
CA LEU A 136 -3.93 -2.01 -10.48
C LEU A 136 -3.02 -2.73 -9.49
N PHE A 137 -1.79 -2.22 -9.33
CA PHE A 137 -0.86 -2.69 -8.33
C PHE A 137 -0.82 -1.75 -7.13
N VAL A 138 -1.05 -2.30 -5.94
CA VAL A 138 -1.12 -1.51 -4.70
C VAL A 138 -0.24 -2.12 -3.63
N GLY A 139 0.53 -1.27 -2.95
CA GLY A 139 1.17 -1.58 -1.68
C GLY A 139 0.57 -0.69 -0.59
N ALA A 140 0.00 -1.29 0.45
CA ALA A 140 -0.58 -0.55 1.56
C ALA A 140 -0.39 -1.28 2.89
N GLU A 141 -0.04 -0.52 3.93
CA GLU A 141 0.26 -1.04 5.26
C GLU A 141 -0.35 -0.16 6.35
N ALA A 142 -0.80 -0.80 7.42
CA ALA A 142 -1.24 -0.16 8.66
C ALA A 142 -0.51 -0.79 9.86
N HIS A 143 0.77 -0.48 10.02
CA HIS A 143 1.67 -1.13 11.00
C HIS A 143 1.32 -0.82 12.46
N ALA A 144 0.73 0.34 12.75
CA ALA A 144 0.49 0.80 14.11
C ALA A 144 -0.34 -0.17 14.98
N GLY A 145 -1.17 -0.99 14.34
CA GLY A 145 -2.04 -1.95 15.04
C GLY A 145 -1.33 -3.17 15.63
N PHE A 146 -0.09 -3.47 15.22
CA PHE A 146 0.64 -4.64 15.71
C PHE A 146 2.09 -4.37 16.13
N MET A 147 2.60 -3.16 15.92
CA MET A 147 3.94 -2.78 16.37
C MET A 147 3.98 -2.63 17.89
N PRO A 148 4.98 -3.23 18.58
CA PRO A 148 5.18 -3.01 20.01
C PRO A 148 5.69 -1.58 20.23
N TRP A 149 4.88 -0.74 20.85
CA TRP A 149 5.19 0.67 21.11
C TRP A 149 6.39 0.87 22.05
N GLU A 150 6.76 -0.15 22.82
CA GLU A 150 7.94 -0.17 23.68
C GLU A 150 9.26 -0.33 22.91
N ASP A 151 9.20 -0.88 21.70
CA ASP A 151 10.38 -1.02 20.85
C ASP A 151 10.50 0.16 19.88
N ARG A 152 11.27 1.18 20.29
CA ARG A 152 11.52 2.35 19.45
C ARG A 152 12.08 2.02 18.06
N LYS A 153 12.76 0.88 17.89
CA LYS A 153 13.31 0.48 16.59
C LYS A 153 12.22 0.07 15.61
N SER A 154 11.12 -0.47 16.12
CA SER A 154 9.95 -0.87 15.33
C SER A 154 9.03 0.32 15.02
N VAL A 155 8.90 1.27 15.96
CA VAL A 155 7.94 2.38 15.88
C VAL A 155 8.44 3.55 15.04
N VAL A 156 9.73 3.80 15.05
CA VAL A 156 10.33 4.96 14.35
C VAL A 156 10.64 4.70 12.89
#